data_906ea261dc241c455a1df7ef87eb540b
#
_entry.id   906ea261dc241c455a1df7ef87eb540b
#
_cell.length_a   1.000
_cell.length_b   1.000
_cell.length_c   1.000
_cell.angle_alpha   90.00
_cell.angle_beta   90.00
_cell.angle_gamma   90.00
#
_symmetry.space_group_name_H-M   'P 1'
#
loop_
_entity.id
_entity.type
_entity.pdbx_description
1 polymer ?
#
loop_
_entity_poly.entity_id
_entity_poly.type
_entity_poly.pdbx_seq_one_letter_code
_entity_poly.pdbx_strand_id
1 'polypeptide(L)'
;MKAFKTFILTAALVCGGIMTAHAQIGGGQKIVYVDSEYIMENIPEYGDAQEELNALSAKWQKDVKAIYDKVSEMYSKYQTEMLLLSEDQKRAREQAIVDKEQEAKNLQMQYFGSEGQLYQKRTELIQPIQEKVYTAMKEVAQSKNYAFILDLASGTSVLYANDKNDVSDEVLDQLGNVMQTVRREDRRKANSGTMGGTTSGSSGKGTTTSGTKGNTSSGSKGVIPKGDKGSTPKGDKGNAVKPKN
;
A
#
# COMPACT_ATOMS: atom_id res chain seq x y z
N MET A 1 -46.77 -69.37 8.90
CA MET A 1 -46.38 -68.65 7.64
C MET A 1 -46.73 -67.14 7.69
N LYS A 2 -47.79 -66.71 8.32
CA LYS A 2 -48.15 -65.25 8.41
C LYS A 2 -47.19 -64.47 9.30
N ALA A 3 -46.76 -65.02 10.46
CA ALA A 3 -45.83 -64.38 11.39
C ALA A 3 -44.41 -64.13 10.80
N PHE A 4 -43.94 -65.02 9.93
CA PHE A 4 -42.65 -64.91 9.27
C PHE A 4 -42.62 -63.79 8.21
N LYS A 5 -43.75 -63.62 7.49
CA LYS A 5 -43.89 -62.53 6.50
C LYS A 5 -43.96 -61.15 7.15
N THR A 6 -44.59 -61.03 8.32
CA THR A 6 -44.62 -59.78 9.08
C THR A 6 -43.27 -59.42 9.67
N PHE A 7 -42.48 -60.41 10.09
CA PHE A 7 -41.12 -60.17 10.59
C PHE A 7 -40.16 -59.68 9.51
N ILE A 8 -40.25 -60.25 8.30
CA ILE A 8 -39.44 -59.77 7.12
C ILE A 8 -39.88 -58.37 6.71
N LEU A 9 -41.16 -58.03 6.75
CA LEU A 9 -41.67 -56.73 6.35
C LEU A 9 -41.24 -55.63 7.36
N THR A 10 -41.23 -55.92 8.67
CA THR A 10 -40.75 -54.97 9.69
C THR A 10 -39.23 -54.80 9.66
N ALA A 11 -38.45 -55.86 9.39
CA ALA A 11 -37.01 -55.77 9.24
C ALA A 11 -36.60 -54.92 7.99
N ALA A 12 -37.34 -55.06 6.89
CA ALA A 12 -37.12 -54.23 5.68
C ALA A 12 -37.44 -52.75 5.91
N LEU A 13 -38.44 -52.43 6.73
CA LEU A 13 -38.80 -51.04 7.04
C LEU A 13 -37.78 -50.36 7.97
N VAL A 14 -37.18 -51.11 8.91
CA VAL A 14 -36.14 -50.62 9.80
C VAL A 14 -34.81 -50.39 9.05
N CYS A 15 -34.43 -51.29 8.14
CA CYS A 15 -33.24 -51.10 7.29
C CYS A 15 -33.37 -49.94 6.30
N GLY A 16 -34.56 -49.64 5.78
CA GLY A 16 -34.83 -48.51 4.90
C GLY A 16 -34.71 -47.15 5.56
N GLY A 17 -34.92 -47.08 6.87
CA GLY A 17 -34.83 -45.80 7.61
C GLY A 17 -33.41 -45.35 8.00
N ILE A 18 -32.40 -46.21 7.90
CA ILE A 18 -31.02 -45.92 8.32
C ILE A 18 -30.19 -45.31 7.15
N MET A 19 -30.65 -45.46 5.92
CA MET A 19 -29.89 -44.95 4.75
C MET A 19 -30.09 -43.44 4.40
N THR A 20 -30.95 -42.71 5.10
CA THR A 20 -31.23 -41.33 4.78
C THR A 20 -30.53 -40.29 5.68
N ALA A 21 -29.69 -40.70 6.61
CA ALA A 21 -29.08 -39.79 7.59
C ALA A 21 -27.65 -39.32 7.24
N HIS A 22 -27.13 -39.61 6.03
CA HIS A 22 -25.76 -39.25 5.67
C HIS A 22 -25.64 -38.14 4.58
N ALA A 23 -26.71 -37.47 4.28
CA ALA A 23 -26.69 -36.47 3.22
C ALA A 23 -26.91 -35.04 3.72
N GLN A 24 -26.13 -34.58 4.71
CA GLN A 24 -25.96 -33.11 4.93
C GLN A 24 -24.93 -32.82 6.02
N ILE A 25 -23.69 -33.23 5.83
CA ILE A 25 -22.56 -32.55 6.44
C ILE A 25 -21.68 -32.03 5.27
N GLY A 26 -22.29 -31.21 4.44
CA GLY A 26 -21.63 -30.46 3.42
C GLY A 26 -21.91 -28.97 3.62
N GLY A 27 -21.67 -28.48 4.82
CA GLY A 27 -21.47 -27.04 5.02
C GLY A 27 -20.21 -26.69 4.25
N GLY A 28 -20.34 -26.26 2.98
CA GLY A 28 -19.20 -25.84 2.17
C GLY A 28 -18.34 -24.89 2.98
N GLN A 29 -17.05 -25.15 3.08
CA GLN A 29 -16.12 -24.27 3.75
C GLN A 29 -16.24 -22.88 3.12
N LYS A 30 -16.68 -21.91 3.91
CA LYS A 30 -16.87 -20.55 3.43
C LYS A 30 -15.52 -19.85 3.38
N ILE A 31 -15.04 -19.60 2.16
CA ILE A 31 -13.80 -18.88 1.89
C ILE A 31 -14.20 -17.44 1.55
N VAL A 32 -13.60 -16.49 2.23
CA VAL A 32 -13.79 -15.05 2.02
C VAL A 32 -12.44 -14.36 1.82
N TYR A 33 -12.47 -13.10 1.47
CA TYR A 33 -11.25 -12.33 1.35
C TYR A 33 -11.39 -10.94 1.99
N VAL A 34 -10.25 -10.36 2.28
CA VAL A 34 -10.10 -8.97 2.69
C VAL A 34 -9.07 -8.28 1.80
N ASP A 35 -9.09 -6.97 1.81
CA ASP A 35 -8.02 -6.12 1.34
C ASP A 35 -7.45 -5.41 2.56
N SER A 36 -6.31 -5.90 3.04
CA SER A 36 -5.68 -5.37 4.25
C SER A 36 -5.16 -3.94 4.04
N GLU A 37 -4.79 -3.54 2.83
CA GLU A 37 -4.39 -2.16 2.52
C GLU A 37 -5.59 -1.22 2.65
N TYR A 38 -6.75 -1.59 2.07
CA TYR A 38 -7.99 -0.85 2.25
C TYR A 38 -8.39 -0.71 3.72
N ILE A 39 -8.28 -1.80 4.50
CA ILE A 39 -8.59 -1.76 5.94
C ILE A 39 -7.67 -0.78 6.66
N MET A 40 -6.35 -0.89 6.44
CA MET A 40 -5.36 -0.04 7.09
C MET A 40 -5.56 1.45 6.74
N GLU A 41 -5.81 1.78 5.46
CA GLU A 41 -6.05 3.16 5.01
C GLU A 41 -7.29 3.81 5.64
N ASN A 42 -8.24 3.00 6.10
CA ASN A 42 -9.45 3.49 6.76
C ASN A 42 -9.34 3.51 8.30
N ILE A 43 -8.16 3.25 8.86
CA ILE A 43 -7.87 3.38 10.30
C ILE A 43 -7.17 4.72 10.54
N PRO A 44 -7.75 5.64 11.34
CA PRO A 44 -7.17 6.96 11.60
C PRO A 44 -5.76 6.88 12.17
N GLU A 45 -5.51 5.98 13.13
CA GLU A 45 -4.21 5.78 13.77
C GLU A 45 -3.12 5.37 12.76
N TYR A 46 -3.51 4.70 11.66
CA TYR A 46 -2.58 4.37 10.57
C TYR A 46 -2.19 5.61 9.77
N GLY A 47 -3.15 6.50 9.51
CA GLY A 47 -2.90 7.79 8.89
C GLY A 47 -1.93 8.64 9.71
N ASP A 48 -2.16 8.76 11.01
CA ASP A 48 -1.31 9.49 11.94
C ASP A 48 0.11 8.89 11.99
N ALA A 49 0.22 7.56 12.04
CA ALA A 49 1.50 6.85 12.01
C ALA A 49 2.28 7.10 10.71
N GLN A 50 1.60 7.10 9.55
CA GLN A 50 2.22 7.42 8.27
C GLN A 50 2.69 8.86 8.19
N GLU A 51 1.94 9.81 8.74
CA GLU A 51 2.34 11.21 8.79
C GLU A 51 3.59 11.40 9.67
N GLU A 52 3.63 10.77 10.85
CA GLU A 52 4.81 10.78 11.73
C GLU A 52 6.04 10.20 11.02
N LEU A 53 5.91 9.04 10.36
CA LEU A 53 7.00 8.41 9.62
C LEU A 53 7.51 9.28 8.46
N ASN A 54 6.61 9.94 7.74
CA ASN A 54 6.97 10.86 6.67
C ASN A 54 7.71 12.09 7.20
N ALA A 55 7.26 12.66 8.30
CA ALA A 55 7.92 13.79 8.96
C ALA A 55 9.34 13.42 9.45
N LEU A 56 9.50 12.26 10.09
CA LEU A 56 10.80 11.74 10.51
C LEU A 56 11.73 11.48 9.33
N SER A 57 11.22 10.83 8.26
CA SER A 57 11.97 10.56 7.05
C SER A 57 12.48 11.86 6.41
N ALA A 58 11.62 12.86 6.27
CA ALA A 58 12.00 14.16 5.72
C ALA A 58 13.07 14.87 6.57
N LYS A 59 12.94 14.80 7.89
CA LYS A 59 13.94 15.35 8.81
C LYS A 59 15.30 14.67 8.63
N TRP A 60 15.32 13.34 8.66
CA TRP A 60 16.57 12.58 8.54
C TRP A 60 17.22 12.70 7.16
N GLN A 61 16.43 12.79 6.08
CA GLN A 61 16.95 13.12 4.74
C GLN A 61 17.66 14.49 4.73
N LYS A 62 17.08 15.48 5.41
CA LYS A 62 17.68 16.80 5.54
C LYS A 62 19.00 16.76 6.34
N ASP A 63 19.05 15.97 7.42
CA ASP A 63 20.24 15.82 8.25
C ASP A 63 21.38 15.16 7.44
N VAL A 64 21.10 14.06 6.72
CA VAL A 64 22.06 13.40 5.84
C VAL A 64 22.53 14.34 4.72
N LYS A 65 21.59 15.04 4.09
CA LYS A 65 21.91 16.02 3.05
C LYS A 65 22.84 17.11 3.54
N ALA A 66 22.63 17.62 4.74
CA ALA A 66 23.47 18.68 5.30
C ALA A 66 24.95 18.24 5.44
N ILE A 67 25.20 16.94 5.73
CA ILE A 67 26.58 16.42 5.77
C ILE A 67 27.15 16.29 4.37
N TYR A 68 26.37 15.80 3.39
CA TYR A 68 26.82 15.75 1.99
C TYR A 68 27.07 17.15 1.40
N ASP A 69 26.26 18.14 1.73
CA ASP A 69 26.49 19.53 1.33
C ASP A 69 27.83 20.03 1.92
N LYS A 70 28.15 19.65 3.16
CA LYS A 70 29.43 19.97 3.79
C LYS A 70 30.62 19.28 3.10
N VAL A 71 30.48 18.02 2.74
CA VAL A 71 31.47 17.29 1.92
C VAL A 71 31.73 18.03 0.61
N SER A 72 30.71 18.45 -0.09
CA SER A 72 30.79 19.18 -1.35
C SER A 72 31.52 20.53 -1.16
N GLU A 73 31.22 21.26 -0.08
CA GLU A 73 31.93 22.50 0.27
C GLU A 73 33.41 22.24 0.53
N MET A 74 33.74 21.23 1.34
CA MET A 74 35.12 20.86 1.65
C MET A 74 35.90 20.48 0.38
N TYR A 75 35.28 19.72 -0.52
CA TYR A 75 35.89 19.31 -1.79
C TYR A 75 36.12 20.52 -2.72
N SER A 76 35.15 21.39 -2.87
CA SER A 76 35.28 22.63 -3.65
C SER A 76 36.38 23.54 -3.12
N LYS A 77 36.47 23.70 -1.81
CA LYS A 77 37.53 24.45 -1.14
C LYS A 77 38.91 23.83 -1.36
N TYR A 78 39.01 22.49 -1.25
CA TYR A 78 40.24 21.78 -1.52
C TYR A 78 40.71 21.99 -2.96
N GLN A 79 39.83 21.87 -3.95
CA GLN A 79 40.19 22.10 -5.37
C GLN A 79 40.72 23.52 -5.60
N THR A 80 40.17 24.51 -4.92
CA THR A 80 40.59 25.91 -5.08
C THR A 80 41.97 26.18 -4.44
N GLU A 81 42.24 25.53 -3.30
CA GLU A 81 43.43 25.76 -2.49
C GLU A 81 44.56 24.81 -2.81
N MET A 82 44.35 23.67 -3.50
CA MET A 82 45.28 22.56 -3.65
C MET A 82 46.65 22.96 -4.22
N LEU A 83 46.73 23.97 -5.04
CA LEU A 83 47.98 24.48 -5.63
C LEU A 83 48.84 25.24 -4.62
N LEU A 84 48.27 25.70 -3.53
CA LEU A 84 48.93 26.46 -2.46
C LEU A 84 49.32 25.60 -1.26
N LEU A 85 48.81 24.34 -1.20
CA LEU A 85 48.97 23.47 -0.06
C LEU A 85 50.28 22.64 -0.20
N SER A 86 50.95 22.41 0.92
CA SER A 86 52.03 21.38 1.01
C SER A 86 51.41 19.97 0.88
N GLU A 87 52.24 18.97 0.56
CA GLU A 87 51.81 17.57 0.42
C GLU A 87 51.14 17.02 1.69
N ASP A 88 51.64 17.38 2.86
CA ASP A 88 51.05 16.96 4.14
C ASP A 88 49.68 17.63 4.37
N GLN A 89 49.53 18.88 3.98
CA GLN A 89 48.25 19.61 4.05
C GLN A 89 47.22 19.04 3.07
N LYS A 90 47.65 18.64 1.85
CA LYS A 90 46.76 17.99 0.87
C LYS A 90 46.23 16.68 1.45
N ARG A 91 47.11 15.80 1.93
CA ARG A 91 46.71 14.51 2.55
C ARG A 91 45.74 14.72 3.70
N ALA A 92 46.03 15.67 4.58
CA ALA A 92 45.15 15.97 5.70
C ALA A 92 43.74 16.44 5.25
N ARG A 93 43.65 17.27 4.19
CA ARG A 93 42.39 17.71 3.63
C ARG A 93 41.61 16.60 2.94
N GLU A 94 42.32 15.77 2.16
CA GLU A 94 41.70 14.59 1.52
C GLU A 94 41.16 13.62 2.54
N GLN A 95 41.96 13.32 3.59
CA GLN A 95 41.48 12.45 4.67
C GLN A 95 40.26 13.01 5.38
N ALA A 96 40.23 14.31 5.68
CA ALA A 96 39.11 14.96 6.31
C ALA A 96 37.82 14.90 5.44
N ILE A 97 37.96 14.96 4.11
CA ILE A 97 36.84 14.81 3.17
C ILE A 97 36.32 13.35 3.21
N VAL A 98 37.23 12.36 3.14
CA VAL A 98 36.88 10.95 3.21
C VAL A 98 36.19 10.62 4.53
N ASP A 99 36.72 11.12 5.64
CA ASP A 99 36.11 10.93 6.98
C ASP A 99 34.69 11.51 7.03
N LYS A 100 34.48 12.69 6.43
CA LYS A 100 33.16 13.33 6.38
C LYS A 100 32.19 12.61 5.46
N GLU A 101 32.66 12.06 4.34
CA GLU A 101 31.84 11.17 3.50
C GLU A 101 31.42 9.90 4.23
N GLN A 102 32.36 9.31 4.99
CA GLN A 102 32.06 8.12 5.78
C GLN A 102 31.03 8.41 6.87
N GLU A 103 31.12 9.57 7.50
CA GLU A 103 30.11 10.04 8.48
C GLU A 103 28.71 10.13 7.82
N ALA A 104 28.62 10.72 6.61
CA ALA A 104 27.36 10.81 5.86
C ALA A 104 26.79 9.42 5.54
N LYS A 105 27.62 8.50 5.06
CA LYS A 105 27.22 7.11 4.76
C LYS A 105 26.77 6.36 6.01
N ASN A 106 27.49 6.53 7.11
CA ASN A 106 27.12 5.89 8.38
C ASN A 106 25.79 6.42 8.90
N LEU A 107 25.56 7.73 8.86
CA LEU A 107 24.31 8.35 9.26
C LEU A 107 23.14 7.90 8.36
N GLN A 108 23.39 7.82 7.05
CA GLN A 108 22.39 7.31 6.10
C GLN A 108 22.02 5.85 6.40
N MET A 109 23.00 4.98 6.68
CA MET A 109 22.73 3.59 7.08
C MET A 109 22.00 3.50 8.42
N GLN A 110 22.37 4.34 9.37
CA GLN A 110 21.72 4.41 10.68
C GLN A 110 20.24 4.77 10.57
N TYR A 111 19.89 5.71 9.69
CA TYR A 111 18.50 6.14 9.51
C TYR A 111 17.71 5.23 8.58
N PHE A 112 18.28 4.86 7.42
CA PHE A 112 17.58 4.25 6.31
C PHE A 112 18.06 2.83 5.95
N GLY A 113 19.00 2.27 6.72
CA GLY A 113 19.44 0.89 6.54
C GLY A 113 18.32 -0.13 6.74
N SER A 114 18.55 -1.38 6.38
CA SER A 114 17.55 -2.47 6.49
C SER A 114 16.99 -2.65 7.91
N GLU A 115 17.77 -2.33 8.92
CA GLU A 115 17.39 -2.34 10.35
C GLU A 115 17.55 -0.95 10.98
N GLY A 116 17.53 0.10 10.13
CA GLY A 116 17.72 1.48 10.53
C GLY A 116 16.55 2.03 11.36
N GLN A 117 16.74 3.25 11.86
CA GLN A 117 15.76 3.88 12.74
C GLN A 117 14.38 4.03 12.10
N LEU A 118 14.30 4.26 10.77
CA LEU A 118 13.02 4.36 10.07
C LEU A 118 12.27 3.03 10.10
N TYR A 119 12.98 1.92 9.88
CA TYR A 119 12.39 0.58 9.97
C TYR A 119 11.88 0.28 11.38
N GLN A 120 12.69 0.60 12.40
CA GLN A 120 12.32 0.40 13.80
C GLN A 120 11.07 1.22 14.17
N LYS A 121 11.05 2.50 13.77
CA LYS A 121 9.89 3.37 13.99
C LYS A 121 8.64 2.90 13.26
N ARG A 122 8.80 2.43 12.03
CA ARG A 122 7.68 1.83 11.30
C ARG A 122 7.11 0.62 12.04
N THR A 123 7.97 -0.27 12.51
CA THR A 123 7.55 -1.45 13.27
C THR A 123 6.84 -1.04 14.57
N GLU A 124 7.40 -0.09 15.31
CA GLU A 124 6.82 0.41 16.56
C GLU A 124 5.41 0.99 16.37
N LEU A 125 5.19 1.75 15.29
CA LEU A 125 3.93 2.45 15.05
C LEU A 125 2.89 1.57 14.33
N ILE A 126 3.31 0.77 13.36
CA ILE A 126 2.40 0.04 12.48
C ILE A 126 2.04 -1.34 13.03
N GLN A 127 2.99 -2.04 13.67
CA GLN A 127 2.73 -3.39 14.18
C GLN A 127 1.54 -3.47 15.13
N PRO A 128 1.35 -2.57 16.10
CA PRO A 128 0.18 -2.62 17.00
C PRO A 128 -1.15 -2.49 16.25
N ILE A 129 -1.16 -1.70 15.16
CA ILE A 129 -2.35 -1.50 14.33
C ILE A 129 -2.64 -2.80 13.55
N GLN A 130 -1.62 -3.41 12.96
CA GLN A 130 -1.74 -4.70 12.28
C GLN A 130 -2.26 -5.81 13.21
N GLU A 131 -1.81 -5.83 14.46
CA GLU A 131 -2.28 -6.78 15.47
C GLU A 131 -3.76 -6.59 15.82
N LYS A 132 -4.23 -5.34 15.92
CA LYS A 132 -5.66 -5.02 16.09
C LYS A 132 -6.48 -5.50 14.89
N VAL A 133 -6.03 -5.23 13.67
CA VAL A 133 -6.69 -5.68 12.43
C VAL A 133 -6.75 -7.21 12.37
N TYR A 134 -5.65 -7.89 12.67
CA TYR A 134 -5.61 -9.36 12.72
C TYR A 134 -6.60 -9.92 13.75
N THR A 135 -6.68 -9.31 14.93
CA THR A 135 -7.62 -9.71 15.98
C THR A 135 -9.05 -9.55 15.51
N ALA A 136 -9.40 -8.42 14.91
CA ALA A 136 -10.73 -8.18 14.34
C ALA A 136 -11.09 -9.19 13.24
N MET A 137 -10.15 -9.46 12.31
CA MET A 137 -10.34 -10.51 11.28
C MET A 137 -10.62 -11.87 11.90
N LYS A 138 -9.90 -12.25 12.95
CA LYS A 138 -10.08 -13.51 13.65
C LYS A 138 -11.48 -13.58 14.32
N GLU A 139 -11.92 -12.51 14.94
CA GLU A 139 -13.24 -12.44 15.58
C GLU A 139 -14.37 -12.53 14.53
N VAL A 140 -14.24 -11.83 13.39
CA VAL A 140 -15.18 -11.93 12.25
C VAL A 140 -15.20 -13.36 11.72
N ALA A 141 -14.04 -13.99 11.50
CA ALA A 141 -13.95 -15.37 11.02
C ALA A 141 -14.66 -16.35 11.96
N GLN A 142 -14.45 -16.21 13.28
CA GLN A 142 -15.05 -17.08 14.28
C GLN A 142 -16.57 -16.86 14.38
N SER A 143 -17.04 -15.62 14.42
CA SER A 143 -18.46 -15.28 14.55
C SER A 143 -19.28 -15.71 13.33
N LYS A 144 -18.69 -15.66 12.14
CA LYS A 144 -19.35 -15.99 10.85
C LYS A 144 -19.03 -17.40 10.35
N ASN A 145 -18.21 -18.15 11.09
CA ASN A 145 -17.77 -19.49 10.73
C ASN A 145 -17.10 -19.58 9.35
N TYR A 146 -16.21 -18.62 9.07
CA TYR A 146 -15.36 -18.63 7.87
C TYR A 146 -14.22 -19.63 8.06
N ALA A 147 -13.97 -20.46 7.05
CA ALA A 147 -12.87 -21.43 7.08
C ALA A 147 -11.53 -20.79 6.75
N PHE A 148 -11.54 -19.81 5.83
CA PHE A 148 -10.35 -19.08 5.39
C PHE A 148 -10.71 -17.63 5.08
N ILE A 149 -9.79 -16.74 5.43
CA ILE A 149 -9.76 -15.35 4.96
C ILE A 149 -8.48 -15.20 4.14
N LEU A 150 -8.60 -14.79 2.88
CA LEU A 150 -7.47 -14.50 1.99
C LEU A 150 -7.24 -13.00 1.98
N ASP A 151 -5.99 -12.59 2.00
CA ASP A 151 -5.62 -11.19 1.87
C ASP A 151 -5.20 -10.87 0.43
N LEU A 152 -5.92 -9.97 -0.24
CA LEU A 152 -5.62 -9.57 -1.61
C LEU A 152 -4.43 -8.60 -1.71
N ALA A 153 -4.19 -7.79 -0.67
CA ALA A 153 -3.08 -6.83 -0.66
C ALA A 153 -1.70 -7.50 -0.49
N SER A 154 -1.65 -8.71 0.08
CA SER A 154 -0.41 -9.43 0.37
C SER A 154 0.28 -10.08 -0.85
N GLY A 155 -0.17 -9.76 -2.08
CA GLY A 155 0.39 -10.32 -3.31
C GLY A 155 -0.07 -11.74 -3.61
N THR A 156 -1.13 -12.22 -2.96
CA THR A 156 -1.77 -13.50 -3.25
C THR A 156 -2.34 -13.47 -4.67
N SER A 157 -1.97 -14.45 -5.51
CA SER A 157 -2.44 -14.53 -6.90
C SER A 157 -3.90 -14.98 -6.96
N VAL A 158 -4.84 -14.06 -6.80
CA VAL A 158 -6.27 -14.29 -6.98
C VAL A 158 -6.70 -13.69 -8.32
N LEU A 159 -7.07 -14.54 -9.28
CA LEU A 159 -7.50 -14.09 -10.61
C LEU A 159 -8.94 -13.55 -10.62
N TYR A 160 -9.78 -14.07 -9.75
CA TYR A 160 -11.17 -13.65 -9.61
C TYR A 160 -11.66 -13.87 -8.18
N ALA A 161 -12.30 -12.86 -7.64
CA ALA A 161 -13.02 -12.94 -6.38
C ALA A 161 -14.41 -12.28 -6.54
N ASN A 162 -15.44 -12.90 -5.98
CA ASN A 162 -16.78 -12.32 -5.99
C ASN A 162 -16.89 -11.31 -4.84
N ASP A 163 -17.39 -10.11 -5.15
CA ASP A 163 -17.55 -9.00 -4.18
C ASP A 163 -18.39 -9.38 -2.95
N LYS A 164 -19.27 -10.37 -3.07
CA LYS A 164 -20.08 -10.89 -1.93
C LYS A 164 -19.23 -11.59 -0.87
N ASN A 165 -18.02 -11.99 -1.23
CA ASN A 165 -17.07 -12.63 -0.34
C ASN A 165 -16.03 -11.66 0.22
N ASP A 166 -16.14 -10.36 -0.09
CA ASP A 166 -15.33 -9.31 0.53
C ASP A 166 -15.88 -9.00 1.92
N VAL A 167 -15.05 -9.21 2.93
CA VAL A 167 -15.41 -8.96 4.34
C VAL A 167 -14.58 -7.82 4.95
N SER A 168 -13.94 -7.00 4.11
CA SER A 168 -13.12 -5.87 4.57
C SER A 168 -13.90 -4.87 5.41
N ASP A 169 -15.13 -4.52 4.98
CA ASP A 169 -16.01 -3.62 5.73
C ASP A 169 -16.48 -4.25 7.05
N GLU A 170 -16.72 -5.58 7.09
CA GLU A 170 -17.08 -6.28 8.33
C GLU A 170 -15.95 -6.21 9.36
N VAL A 171 -14.69 -6.30 8.90
CA VAL A 171 -13.52 -6.15 9.77
C VAL A 171 -13.40 -4.71 10.30
N LEU A 172 -13.65 -3.71 9.46
CA LEU A 172 -13.68 -2.31 9.87
C LEU A 172 -14.80 -2.02 10.88
N ASP A 173 -15.99 -2.60 10.66
CA ASP A 173 -17.11 -2.52 11.61
C ASP A 173 -16.70 -3.11 12.97
N GLN A 174 -16.01 -4.25 12.98
CA GLN A 174 -15.50 -4.87 14.19
C GLN A 174 -14.45 -4.00 14.90
N LEU A 175 -13.63 -3.27 14.15
CA LEU A 175 -12.67 -2.31 14.71
C LEU A 175 -13.32 -1.03 15.28
N GLY A 176 -14.64 -0.84 15.09
CA GLY A 176 -15.37 0.33 15.58
C GLY A 176 -15.14 1.60 14.76
N ASN A 177 -14.59 1.49 13.55
CA ASN A 177 -14.28 2.64 12.69
C ASN A 177 -15.36 2.93 11.62
N VAL A 178 -16.58 2.45 11.84
CA VAL A 178 -17.69 2.49 10.86
C VAL A 178 -18.04 3.93 10.43
N MET A 179 -17.92 4.90 11.34
CA MET A 179 -18.32 6.29 11.06
C MET A 179 -17.37 7.05 10.14
N GLN A 180 -16.15 6.57 9.95
CA GLN A 180 -15.12 7.25 9.16
C GLN A 180 -14.78 6.52 7.85
N THR A 181 -15.35 5.34 7.65
CA THR A 181 -15.06 4.50 6.49
C THR A 181 -15.96 4.86 5.33
N VAL A 182 -15.38 5.24 4.20
CA VAL A 182 -16.10 5.28 2.92
C VAL A 182 -16.22 3.84 2.44
N ARG A 183 -17.38 3.25 2.56
CA ARG A 183 -17.62 1.87 2.16
C ARG A 183 -17.21 1.64 0.70
N ARG A 184 -16.66 0.48 0.41
CA ARG A 184 -16.20 0.11 -0.93
C ARG A 184 -17.32 0.18 -1.97
N GLU A 185 -18.56 -0.14 -1.57
CA GLU A 185 -19.74 -0.02 -2.43
C GLU A 185 -20.04 1.42 -2.84
N ASP A 186 -19.85 2.36 -1.93
CA ASP A 186 -20.08 3.79 -2.21
C ASP A 186 -18.98 4.35 -3.12
N ARG A 187 -17.72 3.89 -2.97
CA ARG A 187 -16.64 4.22 -3.89
C ARG A 187 -16.89 3.68 -5.31
N ARG A 188 -17.41 2.45 -5.43
CA ARG A 188 -17.76 1.86 -6.73
C ARG A 188 -18.90 2.61 -7.40
N LYS A 189 -19.94 3.02 -6.64
CA LYS A 189 -21.02 3.84 -7.16
C LYS A 189 -20.54 5.21 -7.60
N ALA A 190 -19.67 5.86 -6.84
CA ALA A 190 -19.08 7.15 -7.22
C ALA A 190 -18.25 7.04 -8.49
N ASN A 191 -17.46 5.97 -8.66
CA ASN A 191 -16.62 5.76 -9.84
C ASN A 191 -17.42 5.31 -11.07
N SER A 192 -18.51 4.55 -10.90
CA SER A 192 -19.40 4.16 -12.00
C SER A 192 -20.31 5.30 -12.48
N GLY A 193 -20.60 6.28 -11.62
CA GLY A 193 -21.39 7.46 -11.96
C GLY A 193 -20.66 8.46 -12.88
N THR A 194 -19.33 8.38 -12.97
CA THR A 194 -18.54 9.31 -13.80
C THR A 194 -18.39 8.84 -15.25
N MET A 195 -18.73 7.57 -15.57
CA MET A 195 -18.62 7.03 -16.94
C MET A 195 -19.95 6.94 -17.72
N GLY A 196 -21.04 7.49 -17.19
CA GLY A 196 -22.36 7.35 -17.82
C GLY A 196 -23.12 8.67 -17.94
N GLY A 197 -22.63 9.62 -18.71
CA GLY A 197 -23.35 10.88 -18.87
C GLY A 197 -23.02 11.68 -20.13
N THR A 198 -23.17 11.07 -21.30
CA THR A 198 -23.42 11.81 -22.54
C THR A 198 -24.37 11.02 -23.40
N THR A 199 -25.64 11.34 -23.34
CA THR A 199 -26.48 11.49 -24.56
C THR A 199 -27.86 12.04 -24.16
N SER A 200 -28.20 13.12 -24.88
CA SER A 200 -29.51 13.44 -25.41
C SER A 200 -30.58 13.93 -24.46
N GLY A 201 -30.88 15.21 -24.53
CA GLY A 201 -31.83 15.71 -25.51
C GLY A 201 -33.03 16.34 -24.85
N SER A 202 -33.21 17.61 -25.24
CA SER A 202 -34.50 18.22 -25.53
C SER A 202 -35.34 18.93 -24.45
N SER A 203 -35.33 20.24 -24.63
CA SER A 203 -36.53 21.12 -24.75
C SER A 203 -37.33 21.40 -23.49
N GLY A 204 -37.39 22.71 -23.20
CA GLY A 204 -38.43 23.29 -22.37
C GLY A 204 -38.09 24.65 -21.77
N LYS A 205 -38.11 25.71 -22.59
CA LYS A 205 -38.80 26.99 -22.52
C LYS A 205 -39.05 27.63 -21.14
N GLY A 206 -38.55 28.85 -21.01
CA GLY A 206 -39.24 29.92 -20.26
C GLY A 206 -38.41 30.60 -19.21
N THR A 207 -37.96 31.74 -19.53
CA THR A 207 -38.37 33.11 -19.26
C THR A 207 -37.56 33.84 -18.20
N THR A 208 -36.79 34.84 -18.69
CA THR A 208 -36.52 36.22 -18.19
C THR A 208 -36.27 36.41 -16.67
N THR A 209 -35.22 37.04 -16.26
CA THR A 209 -34.91 38.49 -16.30
C THR A 209 -33.52 38.77 -15.71
N SER A 210 -32.74 39.53 -16.46
CA SER A 210 -32.17 40.83 -16.09
C SER A 210 -31.21 40.94 -14.89
N GLY A 211 -29.99 41.41 -15.20
CA GLY A 211 -29.32 42.41 -14.39
C GLY A 211 -27.86 42.14 -14.14
N THR A 212 -27.06 42.73 -14.97
CA THR A 212 -26.10 43.81 -14.80
C THR A 212 -24.69 43.49 -14.32
N LYS A 213 -23.79 43.66 -15.25
CA LYS A 213 -22.46 44.34 -15.23
C LYS A 213 -21.45 44.06 -14.13
N GLY A 214 -20.23 43.78 -14.63
CA GLY A 214 -19.00 44.43 -14.25
C GLY A 214 -17.88 43.42 -14.15
N ASN A 215 -17.07 43.34 -15.02
CA ASN A 215 -15.92 44.04 -15.58
C ASN A 215 -14.58 43.45 -15.11
N THR A 216 -13.79 43.05 -16.09
CA THR A 216 -12.32 43.12 -16.19
C THR A 216 -11.47 42.37 -15.14
N SER A 217 -10.44 41.63 -15.45
CA SER A 217 -9.43 41.76 -16.47
C SER A 217 -8.33 40.74 -16.20
N SER A 218 -7.68 40.27 -17.26
CA SER A 218 -6.27 39.90 -17.35
C SER A 218 -5.84 38.60 -16.62
N GLY A 219 -5.53 37.48 -17.24
CA GLY A 219 -4.51 37.37 -18.30
C GLY A 219 -3.19 36.94 -17.71
N SER A 220 -2.91 35.61 -17.65
CA SER A 220 -1.53 35.18 -17.81
C SER A 220 -1.51 33.69 -18.23
N LYS A 221 -1.09 33.49 -19.46
CA LYS A 221 -0.74 32.23 -20.08
C LYS A 221 0.61 31.78 -19.50
N GLY A 222 0.63 30.73 -18.67
CA GLY A 222 1.84 29.99 -18.33
C GLY A 222 2.09 28.90 -19.36
N VAL A 223 3.13 29.10 -20.17
CA VAL A 223 3.65 28.16 -21.17
C VAL A 223 4.37 27.02 -20.45
N ILE A 224 3.97 25.77 -20.72
CA ILE A 224 4.68 24.57 -20.30
C ILE A 224 5.78 24.27 -21.34
N PRO A 225 7.07 24.16 -21.00
CA PRO A 225 8.06 23.68 -21.94
C PRO A 225 8.03 22.16 -22.06
N LYS A 226 7.91 21.70 -23.27
CA LYS A 226 7.99 20.32 -23.72
C LYS A 226 9.43 19.82 -23.53
N GLY A 227 9.65 18.85 -22.65
CA GLY A 227 10.94 18.21 -22.45
C GLY A 227 11.31 17.30 -23.60
N ASP A 228 12.51 17.48 -24.04
CA ASP A 228 13.20 16.82 -25.14
C ASP A 228 13.58 15.37 -24.78
N LYS A 229 13.51 14.49 -25.78
CA LYS A 229 13.89 13.08 -25.70
C LYS A 229 15.40 12.95 -25.87
N GLY A 230 16.11 12.71 -24.77
CA GLY A 230 17.55 12.41 -24.78
C GLY A 230 17.81 10.92 -24.88
N SER A 231 18.50 10.58 -25.92
CA SER A 231 19.10 9.35 -26.41
C SER A 231 19.85 8.48 -25.37
N THR A 232 19.61 7.19 -25.45
CA THR A 232 20.40 6.09 -24.86
C THR A 232 21.82 6.04 -25.41
N PRO A 233 22.87 5.86 -24.60
CA PRO A 233 24.17 5.41 -25.09
C PRO A 233 24.26 3.89 -25.15
N LYS A 234 24.70 3.46 -26.30
CA LYS A 234 24.99 2.10 -26.76
C LYS A 234 26.16 1.51 -25.95
N GLY A 235 25.99 0.29 -25.48
CA GLY A 235 27.01 -0.45 -24.74
C GLY A 235 28.27 -0.68 -25.53
N ASP A 236 29.39 -0.57 -24.84
CA ASP A 236 30.69 -1.04 -25.29
C ASP A 236 31.00 -2.40 -24.66
N LYS A 237 31.41 -3.32 -25.52
CA LYS A 237 31.88 -4.68 -25.18
C LYS A 237 33.37 -4.60 -24.95
N GLY A 238 33.84 -5.06 -23.83
CA GLY A 238 35.28 -5.18 -23.70
C GLY A 238 35.73 -5.79 -22.40
N ASN A 239 36.04 -7.01 -22.49
CA ASN A 239 37.26 -7.72 -22.12
C ASN A 239 37.25 -8.45 -20.78
N ALA A 240 37.07 -9.75 -20.91
CA ALA A 240 37.40 -10.78 -19.93
C ALA A 240 38.92 -10.87 -19.76
N VAL A 241 39.41 -10.64 -18.55
CA VAL A 241 40.76 -11.02 -18.14
C VAL A 241 40.66 -12.26 -17.26
N LYS A 242 41.22 -13.34 -17.76
CA LYS A 242 41.40 -14.63 -17.07
C LYS A 242 42.51 -14.50 -16.01
N PRO A 243 42.35 -15.04 -14.81
CA PRO A 243 43.48 -15.17 -13.89
C PRO A 243 44.32 -16.41 -14.27
N LYS A 244 45.65 -16.21 -14.30
CA LYS A 244 46.63 -17.28 -14.31
C LYS A 244 47.06 -17.56 -12.86
N ASN A 245 47.04 -18.81 -12.54
CA ASN A 245 47.73 -19.54 -11.45
C ASN A 245 48.07 -18.78 -10.19
#